data_eee607707c06a5666619bd297e5d9d25
#
_entry.id   eee607707c06a5666619bd297e5d9d25
#
_cell.length_a   1.000
_cell.length_b   1.000
_cell.length_c   1.000
_cell.angle_alpha   90.00
_cell.angle_beta   90.00
_cell.angle_gamma   90.00
#
_symmetry.space_group_name_H-M   'P 1'
#
loop_
_entity.id
_entity.type
_entity.pdbx_description
1 polymer ?
#
loop_
_entity_poly.entity_id
_entity_poly.type
_entity_poly.pdbx_seq_one_letter_code
_entity_poly.pdbx_strand_id
1 'polypeptide(L)'
;YQVYNGTVNAQPGLGNASEMRISDVMDDKHIVGGYTIPANLSNTFFGLAYLDLERQVDRILSLERQTTARVDPQSGLLVETATHLLRREWRWAFDEVRSLRWGAAFRFNHDVVQGTDLFSATTPNGTGEQLGLQVAYVHDDTRSPRLNIRHGLRARVWAEMFVDGVATASAAGGELTGPD
;
A
#
# COMPACT_ATOMS: atom_id res chain seq x y z
N TYR A 1 -20.08 -18.90 -1.15
CA TYR A 1 -19.07 -18.00 -0.54
C TYR A 1 -18.22 -18.80 0.42
N GLN A 2 -16.91 -18.76 0.26
CA GLN A 2 -15.96 -19.24 1.25
C GLN A 2 -15.39 -18.02 1.98
N VAL A 3 -15.55 -17.99 3.30
CA VAL A 3 -15.00 -16.92 4.14
C VAL A 3 -13.82 -17.52 4.89
N TYR A 4 -12.65 -16.99 4.64
CA TYR A 4 -11.45 -17.27 5.41
C TYR A 4 -11.20 -16.10 6.36
N ASN A 5 -11.25 -16.36 7.65
CA ASN A 5 -10.94 -15.37 8.67
C ASN A 5 -9.73 -15.85 9.47
N GLY A 6 -8.60 -15.18 9.28
CA GLY A 6 -7.38 -15.44 10.03
C GLY A 6 -7.11 -14.30 11.00
N THR A 7 -7.25 -14.54 12.30
CA THR A 7 -6.85 -13.59 13.32
C THR A 7 -5.50 -14.01 13.88
N VAL A 8 -4.47 -13.21 13.69
CA VAL A 8 -3.19 -13.39 14.37
C VAL A 8 -3.26 -12.59 15.66
N ASN A 9 -3.44 -13.26 16.78
CA ASN A 9 -3.31 -12.65 18.10
C ASN A 9 -1.83 -12.34 18.33
N ALA A 10 -1.47 -11.08 18.24
CA ALA A 10 -0.15 -10.62 18.59
C ALA A 10 0.11 -10.79 20.10
N GLN A 11 1.34 -11.11 20.45
CA GLN A 11 1.79 -11.16 21.85
C GLN A 11 1.50 -9.83 22.57
N PRO A 12 1.32 -9.83 23.90
CA PRO A 12 1.12 -8.60 24.67
C PRO A 12 2.21 -7.57 24.37
N GLY A 13 1.79 -6.40 23.90
CA GLY A 13 2.69 -5.31 23.48
C GLY A 13 2.93 -5.17 21.97
N LEU A 14 2.52 -6.12 21.12
CA LEU A 14 2.75 -6.07 19.67
C LEU A 14 1.57 -5.55 18.85
N GLY A 15 0.43 -5.31 19.47
CA GLY A 15 -0.76 -4.83 18.77
C GLY A 15 -1.65 -5.95 18.24
N ASN A 16 -2.55 -5.61 17.33
CA ASN A 16 -3.53 -6.52 16.75
C ASN A 16 -3.45 -6.51 15.22
N ALA A 17 -3.48 -7.68 14.60
CA ALA A 17 -3.54 -7.83 13.16
C ALA A 17 -4.64 -8.83 12.79
N SER A 18 -5.37 -8.54 11.71
CA SER A 18 -6.40 -9.43 11.17
C SER A 18 -6.40 -9.38 9.65
N GLU A 19 -6.66 -10.52 9.04
CA GLU A 19 -6.87 -10.64 7.61
C GLU A 19 -8.17 -11.40 7.35
N MET A 20 -8.93 -10.98 6.36
CA MET A 20 -10.16 -11.60 5.91
C MET A 20 -10.10 -11.78 4.40
N ARG A 21 -10.48 -12.96 3.94
CA ARG A 21 -10.64 -13.25 2.50
C ARG A 21 -12.03 -13.82 2.26
N ILE A 22 -12.69 -13.29 1.26
CA ILE A 22 -13.98 -13.77 0.75
C ILE A 22 -13.78 -14.11 -0.72
N SER A 23 -14.14 -15.32 -1.13
CA SER A 23 -14.13 -15.72 -2.53
C SER A 23 -15.50 -16.21 -2.98
N ASP A 24 -15.73 -16.18 -4.27
CA ASP A 24 -16.89 -16.84 -4.86
C ASP A 24 -16.67 -18.37 -4.97
N VAL A 25 -17.69 -19.09 -5.41
CA VAL A 25 -17.66 -20.57 -5.50
C VAL A 25 -16.64 -21.06 -6.53
N MET A 26 -16.41 -20.29 -7.57
CA MET A 26 -15.46 -20.62 -8.65
C MET A 26 -14.03 -20.20 -8.32
N ASP A 27 -13.82 -19.49 -7.20
CA ASP A 27 -12.54 -18.91 -6.77
C ASP A 27 -11.94 -17.91 -7.78
N ASP A 28 -12.80 -17.32 -8.61
CA ASP A 28 -12.39 -16.34 -9.64
C ASP A 28 -12.41 -14.91 -9.12
N LYS A 29 -13.21 -14.63 -8.10
CA LYS A 29 -13.37 -13.29 -7.52
C LYS A 29 -13.09 -13.32 -6.04
N HIS A 30 -12.19 -12.43 -5.61
CA HIS A 30 -11.80 -12.34 -4.21
C HIS A 30 -11.92 -10.92 -3.68
N ILE A 31 -12.36 -10.81 -2.43
CA ILE A 31 -12.21 -9.61 -1.61
C ILE A 31 -11.26 -9.99 -0.48
N VAL A 32 -10.16 -9.29 -0.40
CA VAL A 32 -9.17 -9.48 0.66
C VAL A 32 -9.05 -8.18 1.43
N GLY A 33 -9.21 -8.26 2.73
CA GLY A 33 -9.08 -7.11 3.61
C GLY A 33 -8.21 -7.45 4.81
N GLY A 34 -7.48 -6.47 5.31
CA GLY A 34 -6.65 -6.66 6.49
C GLY A 34 -6.32 -5.36 7.19
N TYR A 35 -5.98 -5.48 8.46
CA TYR A 35 -5.49 -4.35 9.24
C TYR A 35 -4.40 -4.80 10.22
N THR A 36 -3.56 -3.85 10.56
CA THR A 36 -2.58 -4.00 11.64
C THR A 36 -2.61 -2.74 12.50
N ILE A 37 -2.83 -2.91 13.79
CA ILE A 37 -2.86 -1.83 14.77
C ILE A 37 -1.86 -2.18 15.86
N PRO A 38 -0.66 -1.57 15.88
CA PRO A 38 0.32 -1.77 16.94
C PRO A 38 -0.18 -1.15 18.26
N ALA A 39 0.36 -1.63 19.39
CA ALA A 39 -0.06 -1.18 20.72
C ALA A 39 0.14 0.34 20.95
N ASN A 40 1.13 0.94 20.28
CA ASN A 40 1.44 2.37 20.37
C ASN A 40 0.65 3.23 19.37
N LEU A 41 -0.20 2.63 18.53
CA LEU A 41 -1.01 3.28 17.48
C LEU A 41 -0.22 4.07 16.42
N SER A 42 1.12 4.05 16.49
CA SER A 42 1.98 4.91 15.66
C SER A 42 2.17 4.41 14.21
N ASN A 43 1.91 3.13 13.95
CA ASN A 43 2.10 2.52 12.63
C ASN A 43 0.90 1.64 12.30
N THR A 44 -0.23 2.26 12.01
CA THR A 44 -1.43 1.53 11.64
C THR A 44 -1.46 1.26 10.15
N PHE A 45 -1.96 0.09 9.78
CA PHE A 45 -2.20 -0.30 8.40
C PHE A 45 -3.64 -0.80 8.23
N PHE A 46 -4.24 -0.41 7.14
CA PHE A 46 -5.52 -0.94 6.65
C PHE A 46 -5.41 -1.17 5.15
N GLY A 47 -5.83 -2.33 4.69
CA GLY A 47 -5.84 -2.69 3.28
C GLY A 47 -7.12 -3.38 2.86
N LEU A 48 -7.59 -3.08 1.65
CA LEU A 48 -8.71 -3.75 0.99
C LEU A 48 -8.33 -3.96 -0.46
N ALA A 49 -8.50 -5.18 -0.97
CA ALA A 49 -8.27 -5.51 -2.36
C ALA A 49 -9.42 -6.31 -2.94
N TYR A 50 -9.78 -6.00 -4.18
CA TYR A 50 -10.68 -6.78 -5.02
C TYR A 50 -9.90 -7.37 -6.18
N LEU A 51 -9.99 -8.69 -6.35
CA LEU A 51 -9.34 -9.45 -7.40
C LEU A 51 -10.43 -10.06 -8.31
N ASP A 52 -10.30 -9.85 -9.60
CA ASP A 52 -11.11 -10.46 -10.65
C ASP A 52 -10.18 -11.28 -11.55
N LEU A 53 -10.23 -12.60 -11.39
CA LEU A 53 -9.36 -13.59 -12.04
C LEU A 53 -10.10 -14.39 -13.11
N GLU A 54 -11.37 -14.07 -13.38
CA GLU A 54 -12.24 -14.77 -14.33
C GLU A 54 -11.74 -14.69 -15.79
N ARG A 55 -10.90 -13.71 -16.09
CA ARG A 55 -10.48 -13.39 -17.46
C ARG A 55 -9.02 -13.73 -17.69
N GLN A 56 -8.62 -13.81 -18.96
CA GLN A 56 -7.23 -13.99 -19.36
C GLN A 56 -6.30 -12.90 -18.79
N VAL A 57 -6.84 -11.72 -18.52
CA VAL A 57 -6.16 -10.62 -17.85
C VAL A 57 -6.78 -10.42 -16.49
N ASP A 58 -6.09 -10.83 -15.45
CA ASP A 58 -6.50 -10.59 -14.07
C ASP A 58 -6.50 -9.09 -13.76
N ARG A 59 -7.45 -8.67 -12.94
CA ARG A 59 -7.63 -7.30 -12.53
C ARG A 59 -7.61 -7.20 -11.02
N ILE A 60 -6.78 -6.32 -10.51
CA ILE A 60 -6.64 -6.09 -9.09
C ILE A 60 -6.89 -4.61 -8.82
N LEU A 61 -7.79 -4.32 -7.89
CA LEU A 61 -8.01 -2.99 -7.35
C LEU A 61 -7.70 -3.05 -5.87
N SER A 62 -6.77 -2.24 -5.40
CA SER A 62 -6.43 -2.16 -3.97
C SER A 62 -6.53 -0.74 -3.45
N LEU A 63 -7.00 -0.64 -2.21
CA LEU A 63 -7.01 0.57 -1.39
C LEU A 63 -6.24 0.27 -0.11
N GLU A 64 -5.23 1.08 0.17
CA GLU A 64 -4.39 0.94 1.34
C GLU A 64 -4.33 2.27 2.09
N ARG A 65 -4.34 2.20 3.40
CA ARG A 65 -4.06 3.34 4.27
C ARG A 65 -3.00 2.91 5.27
N GLN A 66 -1.94 3.69 5.35
CA GLN A 66 -0.88 3.50 6.33
C GLN A 66 -0.66 4.80 7.09
N THR A 67 -0.58 4.72 8.39
CA THR A 67 -0.19 5.84 9.25
C THR A 67 1.16 5.51 9.87
N THR A 68 2.11 6.42 9.76
CA THR A 68 3.45 6.28 10.34
C THR A 68 3.79 7.53 11.15
N ALA A 69 4.36 7.35 12.33
CA ALA A 69 4.86 8.45 13.14
C ALA A 69 6.38 8.43 13.15
N ARG A 70 6.98 9.58 12.88
CA ARG A 70 8.45 9.78 12.88
C ARG A 70 8.82 11.08 13.55
N VAL A 71 9.98 11.11 14.17
CA VAL A 71 10.58 12.37 14.62
C VAL A 71 11.36 12.97 13.46
N ASP A 72 11.03 14.20 13.08
CA ASP A 72 11.78 14.93 12.06
C ASP A 72 13.18 15.27 12.62
N PRO A 73 14.26 14.84 11.94
CA PRO A 73 15.61 15.02 12.44
C PRO A 73 16.07 16.50 12.45
N GLN A 74 15.42 17.37 11.71
CA GLN A 74 15.78 18.78 11.64
C GLN A 74 15.12 19.62 12.73
N SER A 75 13.83 19.39 12.95
CA SER A 75 13.03 20.16 13.92
C SER A 75 12.88 19.45 15.26
N GLY A 76 13.13 18.14 15.34
CA GLY A 76 12.86 17.31 16.53
C GLY A 76 11.36 17.10 16.80
N LEU A 77 10.47 17.55 15.91
CA LEU A 77 9.04 17.43 16.07
C LEU A 77 8.54 16.04 15.67
N LEU A 78 7.50 15.57 16.34
CA LEU A 78 6.82 14.33 15.96
C LEU A 78 5.88 14.63 14.79
N VAL A 79 6.13 14.01 13.66
CA VAL A 79 5.31 14.12 12.44
C VAL A 79 4.60 12.80 12.22
N GLU A 80 3.29 12.85 12.11
CA GLU A 80 2.44 11.73 11.74
C GLU A 80 2.06 11.87 10.26
N THR A 81 2.46 10.87 9.46
CA THR A 81 2.14 10.79 8.03
C THR A 81 1.05 9.76 7.80
N ALA A 82 -0.08 10.18 7.29
CA ALA A 82 -1.12 9.29 6.78
C ALA A 82 -1.00 9.18 5.27
N THR A 83 -0.67 7.98 4.79
CA THR A 83 -0.58 7.66 3.36
C THR A 83 -1.81 6.88 2.92
N HIS A 84 -2.47 7.34 1.90
CA HIS A 84 -3.56 6.65 1.20
C HIS A 84 -3.05 6.25 -0.18
N LEU A 85 -3.22 4.99 -0.55
CA LEU A 85 -2.79 4.44 -1.83
C LEU A 85 -3.96 3.73 -2.49
N LEU A 86 -4.37 4.22 -3.64
CA LEU A 86 -5.29 3.54 -4.53
C LEU A 86 -4.49 3.00 -5.70
N ARG A 87 -4.56 1.68 -5.94
CA ARG A 87 -3.82 1.02 -7.02
C ARG A 87 -4.75 0.20 -7.87
N ARG A 88 -4.57 0.29 -9.19
CA ARG A 88 -5.18 -0.58 -10.17
C ARG A 88 -4.07 -1.33 -10.91
N GLU A 89 -4.11 -2.65 -10.88
CA GLU A 89 -3.13 -3.51 -11.55
C GLU A 89 -3.86 -4.46 -12.51
N TRP A 90 -3.20 -4.76 -13.63
CA TRP A 90 -3.57 -5.79 -14.58
C TRP A 90 -2.42 -6.77 -14.69
N ARG A 91 -2.75 -8.06 -14.75
CA ARG A 91 -1.80 -9.13 -14.92
C ARG A 91 -2.21 -10.01 -16.09
N TRP A 92 -1.38 -10.06 -17.10
CA TRP A 92 -1.55 -10.94 -18.24
C TRP A 92 -0.57 -12.11 -18.15
N ALA A 93 -1.09 -13.34 -17.97
CA ALA A 93 -0.32 -14.55 -18.03
C ALA A 93 -0.18 -14.99 -19.50
N PHE A 94 1.05 -15.08 -20.00
CA PHE A 94 1.34 -15.63 -21.32
C PHE A 94 1.29 -17.16 -21.29
N ASP A 95 1.78 -17.73 -20.20
CA ASP A 95 1.81 -19.14 -19.88
C ASP A 95 1.91 -19.36 -18.36
N GLU A 96 2.11 -20.61 -17.94
CA GLU A 96 2.19 -20.98 -16.52
C GLU A 96 3.35 -20.33 -15.76
N VAL A 97 4.40 -19.90 -16.47
CA VAL A 97 5.65 -19.40 -15.88
C VAL A 97 5.91 -17.92 -16.17
N ARG A 98 5.25 -17.33 -17.17
CA ARG A 98 5.52 -15.95 -17.60
C ARG A 98 4.28 -15.06 -17.53
N SER A 99 4.46 -13.87 -16.99
CA SER A 99 3.41 -12.87 -16.96
C SER A 99 3.93 -11.45 -17.13
N LEU A 100 3.12 -10.60 -17.75
CA LEU A 100 3.30 -9.16 -17.79
C LEU A 100 2.31 -8.52 -16.82
N ARG A 101 2.79 -7.61 -16.01
CA ARG A 101 1.98 -6.85 -15.07
C ARG A 101 2.16 -5.37 -15.36
N TRP A 102 1.08 -4.63 -15.32
CA TRP A 102 1.13 -3.17 -15.41
C TRP A 102 0.04 -2.57 -14.55
N GLY A 103 0.21 -1.32 -14.17
CA GLY A 103 -0.76 -0.69 -13.29
C GLY A 103 -0.53 0.79 -13.13
N ALA A 104 -1.51 1.42 -12.51
CA ALA A 104 -1.47 2.80 -12.07
C ALA A 104 -1.75 2.87 -10.58
N ALA A 105 -1.12 3.82 -9.91
CA ALA A 105 -1.31 4.06 -8.49
C ALA A 105 -1.50 5.57 -8.25
N PHE A 106 -2.43 5.91 -7.39
CA PHE A 106 -2.58 7.25 -6.85
C PHE A 106 -2.25 7.22 -5.37
N ARG A 107 -1.29 8.03 -4.96
CA ARG A 107 -0.86 8.16 -3.57
C ARG A 107 -1.17 9.55 -3.08
N PHE A 108 -1.84 9.62 -1.93
CA PHE A 108 -2.10 10.85 -1.20
C PHE A 108 -1.46 10.74 0.18
N ASN A 109 -0.57 11.66 0.49
CA ASN A 109 0.09 11.78 1.78
C ASN A 109 -0.47 12.99 2.51
N HIS A 110 -0.70 12.84 3.81
CA HIS A 110 -1.09 13.92 4.70
C HIS A 110 -0.18 13.89 5.93
N ASP A 111 0.64 14.90 6.09
CA ASP A 111 1.57 15.06 7.20
C ASP A 111 0.95 16.00 8.25
N VAL A 112 0.85 15.51 9.48
CA VAL A 112 0.36 16.28 10.62
C VAL A 112 1.48 16.41 11.63
N VAL A 113 1.87 17.64 11.94
CA VAL A 113 2.83 17.93 13.00
C VAL A 113 2.11 17.90 14.34
N GLN A 114 2.54 16.99 15.23
CA GLN A 114 1.96 16.93 16.58
C GLN A 114 2.51 18.07 17.42
N GLY A 115 1.64 19.03 17.73
CA GLY A 115 1.99 20.19 18.53
C GLY A 115 2.21 19.85 20.00
N THR A 116 3.44 20.02 20.47
CA THR A 116 3.80 19.92 21.90
C THR A 116 4.06 21.29 22.53
N ASP A 117 4.27 22.31 21.70
CA ASP A 117 4.52 23.70 22.09
C ASP A 117 3.87 24.69 21.11
N LEU A 118 3.99 25.98 21.38
CA LEU A 118 3.41 27.04 20.54
C LEU A 118 4.00 27.05 19.13
N PHE A 119 5.27 26.69 18.98
CA PHE A 119 5.96 26.66 17.69
C PHE A 119 5.42 25.51 16.83
N SER A 120 5.33 24.29 17.37
CA SER A 120 4.80 23.15 16.65
C SER A 120 3.31 23.31 16.31
N ALA A 121 2.54 24.00 17.16
CA ALA A 121 1.12 24.30 16.88
C ALA A 121 0.92 25.27 15.71
N THR A 122 1.94 26.08 15.37
CA THR A 122 1.90 27.01 14.21
C THR A 122 2.54 26.43 12.95
N THR A 123 3.16 25.24 13.02
CA THR A 123 3.75 24.59 11.86
C THR A 123 2.66 24.08 10.93
N PRO A 124 2.68 24.42 9.62
CA PRO A 124 1.65 24.00 8.69
C PRO A 124 1.73 22.49 8.42
N ASN A 125 0.56 21.90 8.24
CA ASN A 125 0.45 20.51 7.78
C ASN A 125 0.82 20.42 6.30
N GLY A 126 1.49 19.31 5.93
CA GLY A 126 1.86 19.02 4.55
C GLY A 126 0.86 18.08 3.87
N THR A 127 0.63 18.28 2.59
CA THR A 127 -0.07 17.32 1.74
C THR A 127 0.76 17.06 0.49
N GLY A 128 0.73 15.83 -0.01
CA GLY A 128 1.42 15.46 -1.24
C GLY A 128 0.58 14.48 -2.05
N GLU A 129 0.49 14.70 -3.34
CA GLU A 129 -0.21 13.84 -4.28
C GLU A 129 0.78 13.30 -5.30
N GLN A 130 0.70 12.01 -5.58
CA GLN A 130 1.58 11.35 -6.53
C GLN A 130 0.77 10.41 -7.42
N LEU A 131 1.02 10.48 -8.72
CA LEU A 131 0.53 9.52 -9.69
C LEU A 131 1.68 8.58 -10.08
N GLY A 132 1.47 7.27 -9.89
CA GLY A 132 2.43 6.24 -10.21
C GLY A 132 1.99 5.40 -11.40
N LEU A 133 2.94 5.01 -12.24
CA LEU A 133 2.78 4.00 -13.28
C LEU A 133 3.81 2.91 -13.05
N GLN A 134 3.40 1.65 -13.20
CA GLN A 134 4.29 0.50 -13.06
C GLN A 134 4.12 -0.48 -14.20
N VAL A 135 5.22 -1.12 -14.56
CA VAL A 135 5.25 -2.28 -15.46
C VAL A 135 6.24 -3.31 -14.91
N ALA A 136 5.91 -4.58 -14.98
CA ALA A 136 6.79 -5.65 -14.54
C ALA A 136 6.63 -6.88 -15.44
N TYR A 137 7.74 -7.46 -15.81
CA TYR A 137 7.79 -8.80 -16.40
C TYR A 137 8.22 -9.80 -15.33
N VAL A 138 7.48 -10.88 -15.20
CA VAL A 138 7.74 -11.94 -14.22
C VAL A 138 7.93 -13.26 -14.96
N HIS A 139 9.03 -13.94 -14.66
CA HIS A 139 9.31 -15.31 -15.03
C HIS A 139 9.45 -16.13 -13.75
N ASP A 140 8.65 -17.17 -13.58
CA ASP A 140 8.68 -18.03 -12.39
C ASP A 140 8.48 -19.49 -12.81
N ASP A 141 9.60 -20.18 -13.06
CA ASP A 141 9.65 -21.62 -13.37
C ASP A 141 10.01 -22.44 -12.12
N THR A 142 9.73 -21.91 -10.94
CA THR A 142 10.04 -22.62 -9.71
C THR A 142 9.08 -23.79 -9.49
N ARG A 143 9.63 -24.98 -9.36
CA ARG A 143 8.90 -26.22 -9.04
C ARG A 143 9.31 -26.69 -7.65
N SER A 144 8.35 -27.12 -6.87
CA SER A 144 8.57 -27.72 -5.56
C SER A 144 8.21 -29.21 -5.60
N PRO A 145 9.10 -30.09 -6.12
CA PRO A 145 8.81 -31.52 -6.22
C PRO A 145 8.70 -32.19 -4.84
N ARG A 146 9.24 -31.57 -3.81
CA ARG A 146 9.14 -32.01 -2.40
C ARG A 146 9.13 -30.81 -1.46
N LEU A 147 8.59 -31.01 -0.24
CA LEU A 147 8.72 -30.04 0.84
C LEU A 147 10.19 -29.64 1.02
N ASN A 148 10.48 -28.35 0.95
CA ASN A 148 11.80 -27.73 1.11
C ASN A 148 12.82 -27.87 -0.02
N ILE A 149 12.49 -28.48 -1.18
CA ILE A 149 13.37 -28.52 -2.35
C ILE A 149 12.70 -27.72 -3.46
N ARG A 150 13.27 -26.57 -3.80
CA ARG A 150 12.84 -25.74 -4.93
C ARG A 150 13.87 -25.82 -6.04
N HIS A 151 13.41 -26.15 -7.24
CA HIS A 151 14.21 -26.10 -8.47
C HIS A 151 13.56 -25.11 -9.43
N GLY A 152 14.36 -24.42 -10.22
CA GLY A 152 13.91 -23.48 -11.22
C GLY A 152 14.45 -22.08 -11.00
N LEU A 153 14.11 -21.19 -11.92
CA LEU A 153 14.51 -19.79 -11.93
C LEU A 153 13.29 -18.91 -11.66
N ARG A 154 13.45 -17.97 -10.73
CA ARG A 154 12.49 -16.89 -10.55
C ARG A 154 13.19 -15.57 -10.83
N ALA A 155 12.68 -14.83 -11.82
CA ALA A 155 13.19 -13.53 -12.21
C ALA A 155 12.04 -12.53 -12.31
N ARG A 156 12.27 -11.31 -11.85
CA ARG A 156 11.35 -10.19 -12.01
C ARG A 156 12.14 -8.97 -12.44
N VAL A 157 11.75 -8.41 -13.59
CA VAL A 157 12.22 -7.10 -14.04
C VAL A 157 11.06 -6.14 -13.95
N TRP A 158 11.25 -5.01 -13.30
CA TRP A 158 10.18 -4.03 -13.09
C TRP A 158 10.70 -2.60 -13.21
N ALA A 159 9.81 -1.72 -13.62
CA ALA A 159 10.02 -0.27 -13.62
C ALA A 159 8.78 0.39 -13.01
N GLU A 160 9.02 1.38 -12.19
CA GLU A 160 7.98 2.18 -11.54
C GLU A 160 8.39 3.65 -11.61
N MET A 161 7.45 4.52 -11.97
CA MET A 161 7.65 5.95 -12.06
C MET A 161 6.53 6.63 -11.28
N PHE A 162 6.90 7.54 -10.39
CA PHE A 162 5.96 8.44 -9.72
C PHE A 162 6.19 9.86 -10.23
N VAL A 163 5.10 10.57 -10.47
CA VAL A 163 5.09 11.99 -10.78
C VAL A 163 4.41 12.70 -9.62
N ASP A 164 5.09 13.62 -9.01
CA ASP A 164 4.54 14.45 -7.95
C ASP A 164 3.50 15.41 -8.55
N GLY A 165 2.31 15.41 -7.97
CA GLY A 165 1.32 16.43 -8.17
C GLY A 165 1.73 17.73 -7.47
N VAL A 166 0.93 18.75 -7.60
CA VAL A 166 1.17 20.05 -6.94
C VAL A 166 1.16 19.87 -5.43
N ALA A 167 2.31 20.04 -4.79
CA ALA A 167 2.37 20.13 -3.33
C ALA A 167 1.78 21.49 -2.90
N THR A 168 0.60 21.48 -2.28
CA THR A 168 0.04 22.67 -1.66
C THR A 168 0.43 22.68 -0.18
N ALA A 169 1.23 23.65 0.23
CA ALA A 169 1.43 23.96 1.64
C ALA A 169 0.37 25.00 2.05
N SER A 170 -0.55 24.58 2.93
CA SER A 170 -1.51 25.49 3.54
C SER A 170 -0.96 25.97 4.87
N ALA A 171 -0.49 27.22 4.92
CA ALA A 171 -0.18 27.90 6.17
C ALA A 171 -1.47 28.53 6.70
N ALA A 172 -1.66 28.56 8.01
CA ALA A 172 -2.77 29.27 8.63
C ALA A 172 -2.73 30.78 8.22
N GLY A 173 -3.51 31.15 7.22
CA GLY A 173 -3.64 32.53 6.72
C GLY A 173 -3.08 32.83 5.32
N GLY A 174 -2.60 31.86 4.54
CA GLY A 174 -2.12 32.13 3.18
C GLY A 174 -2.03 30.86 2.33
N GLU A 175 -2.61 30.89 1.16
CA GLU A 175 -2.47 29.89 0.12
C GLU A 175 -1.25 30.25 -0.71
N LEU A 176 -0.21 29.40 -0.66
CA LEU A 176 0.95 29.52 -1.53
C LEU A 176 0.75 28.59 -2.72
N THR A 177 0.33 29.14 -3.84
CA THR A 177 0.39 28.46 -5.13
C THR A 177 1.83 28.53 -5.63
N GLY A 178 2.40 27.38 -6.00
CA GLY A 178 3.74 27.30 -6.59
C GLY A 178 3.81 28.00 -7.95
N PRO A 179 5.02 28.27 -8.44
CA PRO A 179 5.22 29.07 -9.64
C PRO A 179 4.69 28.37 -10.89
N ASP A 180 4.11 29.21 -11.77
CA ASP A 180 3.64 28.87 -13.12
C ASP A 180 4.77 28.30 -14.02
#